data_1a27e818e05833f01b852150301438d4
#
_entry.id   1a27e818e05833f01b852150301438d4
#
_cell.length_a   1.000
_cell.length_b   1.000
_cell.length_c   1.000
_cell.angle_alpha   90.00
_cell.angle_beta   90.00
_cell.angle_gamma   90.00
#
_symmetry.space_group_name_H-M   'P 1'
#
loop_
_entity.id
_entity.type
_entity.pdbx_description
1 polymer ?
#
loop_
_entity_poly.entity_id
_entity_poly.type
_entity_poly.pdbx_seq_one_letter_code
_entity_poly.pdbx_strand_id
1 'polypeptide(L)'
;MSTEDKKKLAPEAENQLQEQYVQSLQPIEEGQMIPGRVIEVDDDYVYVDVGYKSEGKIQSSEFDTKPQMGETVYVILVRKEGREGQVIVSKRKADEKIFWKDLRIAFDEHKPVEGTIAHKIKGGYEVDLGNDIRAFLPLSKVDVKRPSENSDYVGVKSPFYIDRLYAKGKTNIVVSRRDWMEEDIKKRRDEFFGHVKIGDTVEGIVKSFTSFGAFVDLGGFDGLLHINDMSWGHVTRPKDFVKLGESIQLKVIRLEAQEGRINLSLKHFTEDPWNHFEEKYHIGDVVKGKVTKLADFGAFIEIEEGIEGLAHISELSWVRKVKHPREVLKVG
;
A
#
# COMPACT_ATOMS: atom_id res chain seq x y z
N MET A 1 -37.86 -51.66 -16.29
CA MET A 1 -38.08 -50.23 -15.93
C MET A 1 -39.59 -50.03 -15.89
N SER A 2 -40.08 -49.96 -14.67
CA SER A 2 -41.52 -50.05 -14.37
C SER A 2 -42.25 -48.74 -14.67
N THR A 3 -43.50 -48.85 -15.05
CA THR A 3 -44.46 -47.78 -15.37
C THR A 3 -44.72 -46.80 -14.24
N GLU A 4 -44.17 -47.01 -13.05
CA GLU A 4 -44.29 -46.12 -11.88
C GLU A 4 -43.29 -44.96 -11.87
N ASP A 5 -42.13 -45.07 -12.55
CA ASP A 5 -41.14 -43.97 -12.61
C ASP A 5 -41.51 -42.84 -13.57
N LYS A 6 -42.40 -43.09 -14.52
CA LYS A 6 -42.92 -42.05 -15.45
C LYS A 6 -44.02 -41.16 -14.84
N LYS A 7 -44.59 -41.54 -13.71
CA LYS A 7 -45.73 -40.81 -13.10
C LYS A 7 -45.28 -39.83 -12.02
N LYS A 8 -44.00 -39.88 -11.56
CA LYS A 8 -43.44 -38.94 -10.59
C LYS A 8 -42.68 -37.75 -11.20
N LEU A 9 -42.27 -37.83 -12.48
CA LEU A 9 -41.60 -36.75 -13.19
C LEU A 9 -42.50 -35.68 -13.79
N ALA A 10 -43.81 -35.98 -13.96
CA ALA A 10 -44.75 -35.04 -14.54
C ALA A 10 -45.13 -33.84 -13.63
N PRO A 11 -45.31 -33.99 -12.29
CA PRO A 11 -45.73 -32.86 -11.45
C PRO A 11 -44.62 -31.87 -11.15
N GLU A 12 -43.34 -32.29 -11.18
CA GLU A 12 -42.19 -31.37 -10.95
C GLU A 12 -41.93 -30.48 -12.19
N ALA A 13 -42.07 -31.04 -13.39
CA ALA A 13 -41.93 -30.26 -14.63
C ALA A 13 -43.15 -29.29 -14.83
N GLU A 14 -44.38 -29.71 -14.46
CA GLU A 14 -45.53 -28.82 -14.48
C GLU A 14 -45.45 -27.73 -13.42
N ASN A 15 -44.93 -27.99 -12.22
CA ASN A 15 -44.69 -26.98 -11.20
C ASN A 15 -43.60 -25.99 -11.62
N GLN A 16 -42.49 -26.45 -12.23
CA GLN A 16 -41.45 -25.58 -12.76
C GLN A 16 -41.99 -24.69 -13.92
N LEU A 17 -42.82 -25.24 -14.79
CA LEU A 17 -43.47 -24.46 -15.86
C LEU A 17 -44.49 -23.46 -15.29
N GLN A 18 -45.25 -23.85 -14.28
CA GLN A 18 -46.17 -22.93 -13.59
C GLN A 18 -45.42 -21.83 -12.83
N GLU A 19 -44.33 -22.15 -12.15
CA GLU A 19 -43.48 -21.13 -11.48
C GLU A 19 -42.84 -20.17 -12.49
N GLN A 20 -42.35 -20.66 -13.64
CA GLN A 20 -41.86 -19.83 -14.73
C GLN A 20 -42.95 -18.97 -15.34
N TYR A 21 -44.18 -19.52 -15.48
CA TYR A 21 -45.32 -18.77 -16.00
C TYR A 21 -45.81 -17.71 -15.01
N VAL A 22 -45.82 -18.00 -13.71
CA VAL A 22 -46.16 -17.03 -12.66
C VAL A 22 -45.07 -15.94 -12.54
N GLN A 23 -43.80 -16.28 -12.70
CA GLN A 23 -42.72 -15.30 -12.76
C GLN A 23 -42.78 -14.40 -13.99
N SER A 24 -43.23 -14.92 -15.14
CA SER A 24 -43.47 -14.15 -16.36
C SER A 24 -44.68 -13.22 -16.29
N LEU A 25 -45.59 -13.46 -15.34
CA LEU A 25 -46.80 -12.66 -15.12
C LEU A 25 -46.62 -11.56 -14.05
N GLN A 26 -45.45 -11.46 -13.39
CA GLN A 26 -45.23 -10.34 -12.47
C GLN A 26 -45.22 -9.03 -13.27
N PRO A 27 -46.10 -8.06 -12.92
CA PRO A 27 -46.09 -6.78 -13.62
C PRO A 27 -44.74 -6.11 -13.38
N ILE A 28 -43.98 -5.97 -14.45
CA ILE A 28 -42.70 -5.23 -14.43
C ILE A 28 -43.01 -3.78 -14.02
N GLU A 29 -42.43 -3.31 -12.93
CA GLU A 29 -42.66 -1.96 -12.40
C GLU A 29 -41.59 -0.97 -12.90
N GLU A 30 -41.99 0.30 -13.03
CA GLU A 30 -41.01 1.38 -13.34
C GLU A 30 -39.99 1.50 -12.22
N GLY A 31 -38.71 1.62 -12.59
CA GLY A 31 -37.59 1.61 -11.66
C GLY A 31 -37.04 0.22 -11.28
N GLN A 32 -37.69 -0.86 -11.76
CA GLN A 32 -37.18 -2.22 -11.56
C GLN A 32 -36.03 -2.51 -12.51
N MET A 33 -35.01 -3.18 -11.99
CA MET A 33 -33.88 -3.72 -12.77
C MET A 33 -34.30 -5.06 -13.36
N ILE A 34 -34.15 -5.19 -14.66
CA ILE A 34 -34.51 -6.39 -15.42
C ILE A 34 -33.35 -6.79 -16.34
N PRO A 35 -33.10 -8.08 -16.55
CA PRO A 35 -32.21 -8.54 -17.60
C PRO A 35 -32.89 -8.34 -18.96
N GLY A 36 -32.17 -7.72 -19.91
CA GLY A 36 -32.63 -7.60 -21.30
C GLY A 36 -31.65 -8.29 -22.23
N ARG A 37 -32.15 -8.97 -23.25
CA ARG A 37 -31.32 -9.59 -24.28
C ARG A 37 -31.22 -8.68 -25.50
N VAL A 38 -30.01 -8.37 -25.95
CA VAL A 38 -29.79 -7.54 -27.14
C VAL A 38 -30.29 -8.26 -28.38
N ILE A 39 -31.20 -7.60 -29.09
CA ILE A 39 -31.80 -8.13 -30.34
C ILE A 39 -31.15 -7.49 -31.55
N GLU A 40 -31.02 -6.16 -31.52
CA GLU A 40 -30.52 -5.37 -32.64
C GLU A 40 -29.65 -4.21 -32.12
N VAL A 41 -28.60 -3.86 -32.86
CA VAL A 41 -27.67 -2.78 -32.53
C VAL A 41 -27.53 -1.87 -33.74
N ASP A 42 -28.11 -0.69 -33.63
CA ASP A 42 -27.94 0.40 -34.59
C ASP A 42 -26.86 1.39 -34.15
N ASP A 43 -26.55 2.37 -34.97
CA ASP A 43 -25.58 3.41 -34.64
C ASP A 43 -26.07 4.30 -33.49
N ASP A 44 -27.36 4.63 -33.45
CA ASP A 44 -27.93 5.52 -32.45
C ASP A 44 -28.60 4.80 -31.28
N TYR A 45 -29.07 3.55 -31.49
CA TYR A 45 -29.89 2.82 -30.52
C TYR A 45 -29.54 1.34 -30.46
N VAL A 46 -29.74 0.77 -29.28
CA VAL A 46 -29.68 -0.68 -29.02
C VAL A 46 -31.08 -1.14 -28.60
N TYR A 47 -31.60 -2.17 -29.27
CA TYR A 47 -32.88 -2.76 -28.96
C TYR A 47 -32.67 -4.03 -28.12
N VAL A 48 -33.42 -4.12 -27.02
CA VAL A 48 -33.31 -5.23 -26.07
C VAL A 48 -34.68 -5.85 -25.78
N ASP A 49 -34.74 -7.17 -25.78
CA ASP A 49 -35.90 -7.90 -25.30
C ASP A 49 -35.89 -7.93 -23.78
N VAL A 50 -36.85 -7.34 -23.17
CA VAL A 50 -37.02 -7.23 -21.70
C VAL A 50 -38.18 -8.11 -21.19
N GLY A 51 -38.72 -8.99 -22.04
CA GLY A 51 -39.86 -9.84 -21.70
C GLY A 51 -41.20 -9.08 -21.57
N TYR A 52 -41.32 -7.92 -22.20
CA TYR A 52 -42.54 -7.10 -22.24
C TYR A 52 -43.18 -7.13 -23.64
N LYS A 53 -44.38 -6.52 -23.80
CA LYS A 53 -45.12 -6.51 -25.07
C LYS A 53 -44.37 -5.86 -26.24
N SER A 54 -43.40 -4.99 -25.96
CA SER A 54 -42.58 -4.30 -26.93
C SER A 54 -41.12 -4.26 -26.48
N GLU A 55 -40.24 -4.12 -27.44
CA GLU A 55 -38.78 -4.06 -27.24
C GLU A 55 -38.37 -2.79 -26.47
N GLY A 56 -37.37 -2.93 -25.61
CA GLY A 56 -36.77 -1.82 -24.92
C GLY A 56 -35.77 -1.10 -25.80
N LYS A 57 -35.83 0.24 -25.85
CA LYS A 57 -34.91 1.09 -26.61
C LYS A 57 -33.95 1.80 -25.69
N ILE A 58 -32.61 1.65 -25.96
CA ILE A 58 -31.53 2.26 -25.23
C ILE A 58 -30.67 3.11 -26.18
N GLN A 59 -30.19 4.27 -25.76
CA GLN A 59 -29.26 5.04 -26.56
C GLN A 59 -27.89 4.35 -26.63
N SER A 60 -27.28 4.25 -27.82
CA SER A 60 -25.96 3.67 -27.99
C SER A 60 -24.87 4.37 -27.17
N SER A 61 -25.07 5.67 -26.85
CA SER A 61 -24.18 6.46 -25.96
C SER A 61 -24.17 6.03 -24.50
N GLU A 62 -25.11 5.17 -24.07
CA GLU A 62 -25.12 4.59 -22.71
C GLU A 62 -24.20 3.36 -22.57
N PHE A 63 -23.58 2.93 -23.67
CA PHE A 63 -22.65 1.80 -23.69
C PHE A 63 -21.24 2.31 -23.94
N ASP A 64 -20.28 1.90 -23.13
CA ASP A 64 -18.85 2.19 -23.34
C ASP A 64 -18.30 1.43 -24.55
N THR A 65 -18.80 0.20 -24.76
CA THR A 65 -18.51 -0.64 -25.93
C THR A 65 -19.80 -1.15 -26.53
N LYS A 66 -19.93 -1.13 -27.86
CA LYS A 66 -21.13 -1.65 -28.55
C LYS A 66 -21.36 -3.11 -28.17
N PRO A 67 -22.52 -3.47 -27.60
CA PRO A 67 -22.81 -4.85 -27.19
C PRO A 67 -23.00 -5.76 -28.40
N GLN A 68 -22.79 -7.06 -28.21
CA GLN A 68 -23.02 -8.04 -29.26
C GLN A 68 -24.48 -8.49 -29.28
N MET A 69 -24.99 -8.86 -30.47
CA MET A 69 -26.31 -9.44 -30.60
C MET A 69 -26.44 -10.72 -29.77
N GLY A 70 -27.52 -10.84 -28.98
CA GLY A 70 -27.76 -11.97 -28.08
C GLY A 70 -27.12 -11.83 -26.69
N GLU A 71 -26.35 -10.79 -26.44
CA GLU A 71 -25.77 -10.50 -25.13
C GLU A 71 -26.87 -10.10 -24.12
N THR A 72 -26.71 -10.52 -22.85
CA THR A 72 -27.61 -10.15 -21.78
C THR A 72 -27.10 -8.94 -21.04
N VAL A 73 -27.88 -7.86 -21.02
CA VAL A 73 -27.55 -6.60 -20.34
C VAL A 73 -28.58 -6.29 -19.27
N TYR A 74 -28.15 -5.77 -18.13
CA TYR A 74 -29.09 -5.31 -17.10
C TYR A 74 -29.53 -3.88 -17.42
N VAL A 75 -30.85 -3.67 -17.35
CA VAL A 75 -31.45 -2.37 -17.64
C VAL A 75 -32.51 -2.02 -16.59
N ILE A 76 -32.77 -0.73 -16.40
CA ILE A 76 -33.86 -0.23 -15.58
C ILE A 76 -34.98 0.24 -16.50
N LEU A 77 -36.22 -0.22 -16.20
CA LEU A 77 -37.40 0.27 -16.84
C LEU A 77 -37.70 1.71 -16.40
N VAL A 78 -37.53 2.66 -17.32
CA VAL A 78 -37.77 4.09 -17.06
C VAL A 78 -39.25 4.44 -17.26
N ARG A 79 -39.87 3.95 -18.35
CA ARG A 79 -41.29 4.13 -18.66
C ARG A 79 -41.82 2.93 -19.42
N LYS A 80 -43.04 2.52 -19.08
CA LYS A 80 -43.74 1.40 -19.74
C LYS A 80 -44.25 1.74 -21.14
N GLU A 81 -44.58 3.00 -21.39
CA GLU A 81 -45.09 3.46 -22.68
C GLU A 81 -44.40 4.80 -23.05
N GLY A 82 -43.56 4.78 -24.07
CA GLY A 82 -43.01 5.96 -24.74
C GLY A 82 -43.97 6.53 -25.79
N ARG A 83 -43.58 7.59 -26.52
CA ARG A 83 -44.42 8.27 -27.50
C ARG A 83 -44.91 7.39 -28.67
N GLU A 84 -44.26 6.26 -28.93
CA GLU A 84 -44.53 5.33 -30.03
C GLU A 84 -44.90 3.92 -29.51
N GLY A 85 -45.37 3.79 -28.27
CA GLY A 85 -45.65 2.49 -27.64
C GLY A 85 -44.43 1.64 -27.29
N GLN A 86 -43.24 2.18 -27.43
CA GLN A 86 -41.96 1.51 -27.09
C GLN A 86 -41.66 1.64 -25.59
N VAL A 87 -41.02 0.63 -25.04
CA VAL A 87 -40.54 0.63 -23.65
C VAL A 87 -39.22 1.41 -23.59
N ILE A 88 -39.15 2.42 -22.72
CA ILE A 88 -37.91 3.17 -22.50
C ILE A 88 -37.18 2.53 -21.34
N VAL A 89 -35.98 2.03 -21.61
CA VAL A 89 -35.07 1.44 -20.63
C VAL A 89 -33.75 2.18 -20.64
N SER A 90 -33.02 2.14 -19.54
CA SER A 90 -31.70 2.77 -19.40
C SER A 90 -30.72 1.79 -18.79
N LYS A 91 -29.61 1.58 -19.50
CA LYS A 91 -28.48 0.81 -19.00
C LYS A 91 -27.68 1.62 -17.98
N ARG A 92 -27.43 2.90 -18.26
CA ARG A 92 -26.70 3.80 -17.37
C ARG A 92 -27.29 3.82 -15.95
N LYS A 93 -28.61 3.90 -15.81
CA LYS A 93 -29.29 3.83 -14.50
C LYS A 93 -29.15 2.46 -13.83
N ALA A 94 -29.10 1.39 -14.62
CA ALA A 94 -28.88 0.05 -14.09
C ALA A 94 -27.45 -0.08 -13.55
N ASP A 95 -26.45 0.33 -14.33
CA ASP A 95 -25.05 0.32 -13.95
C ASP A 95 -24.80 1.23 -12.72
N GLU A 96 -25.41 2.41 -12.66
CA GLU A 96 -25.39 3.28 -11.50
C GLU A 96 -25.96 2.59 -10.25
N LYS A 97 -27.11 1.91 -10.36
CA LYS A 97 -27.74 1.20 -9.24
C LYS A 97 -26.92 -0.01 -8.77
N ILE A 98 -26.32 -0.75 -9.70
CA ILE A 98 -25.40 -1.85 -9.39
C ILE A 98 -24.18 -1.30 -8.65
N PHE A 99 -23.57 -0.26 -9.18
CA PHE A 99 -22.38 0.37 -8.59
C PHE A 99 -22.65 0.92 -7.18
N TRP A 100 -23.83 1.55 -6.96
CA TRP A 100 -24.25 1.97 -5.63
C TRP A 100 -24.42 0.81 -4.65
N LYS A 101 -24.91 -0.33 -5.13
CA LYS A 101 -25.00 -1.56 -4.32
C LYS A 101 -23.61 -2.07 -3.96
N ASP A 102 -22.69 -2.08 -4.92
CA ASP A 102 -21.31 -2.53 -4.71
C ASP A 102 -20.56 -1.60 -3.75
N LEU A 103 -20.76 -0.27 -3.88
CA LEU A 103 -20.22 0.71 -2.94
C LEU A 103 -20.75 0.51 -1.51
N ARG A 104 -22.02 0.15 -1.38
CA ARG A 104 -22.62 -0.14 -0.08
C ARG A 104 -22.06 -1.42 0.53
N ILE A 105 -21.91 -2.47 -0.27
CA ILE A 105 -21.24 -3.71 0.17
C ILE A 105 -19.80 -3.43 0.57
N ALA A 106 -19.07 -2.65 -0.22
CA ALA A 106 -17.70 -2.27 0.09
C ALA A 106 -17.60 -1.46 1.40
N PHE A 107 -18.58 -0.58 1.66
CA PHE A 107 -18.67 0.16 2.91
C PHE A 107 -18.96 -0.76 4.11
N ASP A 108 -19.97 -1.64 4.00
CA ASP A 108 -20.40 -2.54 5.07
C ASP A 108 -19.32 -3.60 5.39
N GLU A 109 -18.61 -4.09 4.38
CA GLU A 109 -17.55 -5.10 4.51
C GLU A 109 -16.14 -4.50 4.68
N HIS A 110 -16.01 -3.17 4.74
CA HIS A 110 -14.73 -2.46 4.86
C HIS A 110 -13.73 -2.83 3.75
N LYS A 111 -14.21 -2.95 2.53
CA LYS A 111 -13.39 -3.26 1.35
C LYS A 111 -12.91 -1.99 0.66
N PRO A 112 -11.67 -1.97 0.14
CA PRO A 112 -11.17 -0.84 -0.63
C PRO A 112 -11.87 -0.74 -1.98
N VAL A 113 -12.13 0.49 -2.42
CA VAL A 113 -12.69 0.83 -3.74
C VAL A 113 -11.63 1.59 -4.52
N GLU A 114 -11.41 1.22 -5.77
CA GLU A 114 -10.49 1.95 -6.64
C GLU A 114 -11.10 3.29 -7.08
N GLY A 115 -10.26 4.32 -7.14
CA GLY A 115 -10.66 5.63 -7.62
C GLY A 115 -9.47 6.45 -8.12
N THR A 116 -9.77 7.53 -8.82
CA THR A 116 -8.78 8.46 -9.33
C THR A 116 -9.03 9.85 -8.75
N ILE A 117 -8.01 10.50 -8.23
CA ILE A 117 -8.12 11.87 -7.73
C ILE A 117 -8.24 12.81 -8.93
N ALA A 118 -9.44 13.38 -9.15
CA ALA A 118 -9.74 14.16 -10.33
C ALA A 118 -9.35 15.64 -10.19
N HIS A 119 -9.83 16.29 -9.12
CA HIS A 119 -9.66 17.72 -8.94
C HIS A 119 -9.38 18.10 -7.50
N LYS A 120 -8.63 19.20 -7.31
CA LYS A 120 -8.45 19.84 -6.00
C LYS A 120 -9.62 20.77 -5.72
N ILE A 121 -10.26 20.63 -4.57
CA ILE A 121 -11.38 21.47 -4.12
C ILE A 121 -11.09 22.07 -2.74
N LYS A 122 -11.94 22.98 -2.27
CA LYS A 122 -11.76 23.60 -0.96
C LYS A 122 -11.87 22.56 0.17
N GLY A 123 -10.76 22.31 0.86
CA GLY A 123 -10.71 21.37 2.01
C GLY A 123 -10.31 19.93 1.65
N GLY A 124 -10.04 19.63 0.37
CA GLY A 124 -9.65 18.28 -0.05
C GLY A 124 -9.56 18.10 -1.55
N TYR A 125 -9.87 16.90 -1.97
CA TYR A 125 -9.88 16.50 -3.37
C TYR A 125 -11.22 15.85 -3.73
N GLU A 126 -11.58 15.95 -4.98
CA GLU A 126 -12.65 15.17 -5.58
C GLU A 126 -12.05 13.91 -6.21
N VAL A 127 -12.61 12.76 -5.87
CA VAL A 127 -12.20 11.44 -6.36
C VAL A 127 -13.30 10.90 -7.25
N ASP A 128 -12.92 10.50 -8.45
CA ASP A 128 -13.79 9.77 -9.36
C ASP A 128 -13.69 8.28 -9.05
N LEU A 129 -14.80 7.69 -8.64
CA LEU A 129 -14.92 6.26 -8.34
C LEU A 129 -15.39 5.44 -9.56
N GLY A 130 -15.71 6.09 -10.68
CA GLY A 130 -16.33 5.50 -11.86
C GLY A 130 -17.84 5.72 -11.92
N ASN A 131 -18.45 5.44 -13.09
CA ASN A 131 -19.87 5.62 -13.38
C ASN A 131 -20.43 7.02 -13.02
N ASP A 132 -19.66 8.07 -13.27
CA ASP A 132 -19.97 9.46 -12.91
C ASP A 132 -20.18 9.70 -11.38
N ILE A 133 -19.78 8.75 -10.54
CA ILE A 133 -19.91 8.87 -9.08
C ILE A 133 -18.65 9.47 -8.50
N ARG A 134 -18.82 10.61 -7.83
CA ARG A 134 -17.75 11.38 -7.24
C ARG A 134 -17.79 11.32 -5.72
N ALA A 135 -16.60 11.20 -5.10
CA ALA A 135 -16.43 11.18 -3.67
C ALA A 135 -15.54 12.34 -3.20
N PHE A 136 -15.73 12.76 -1.97
CA PHE A 136 -14.91 13.76 -1.30
C PHE A 136 -13.79 13.10 -0.51
N LEU A 137 -12.55 13.54 -0.73
CA LEU A 137 -11.36 13.12 0.00
C LEU A 137 -10.83 14.32 0.81
N PRO A 138 -11.05 14.37 2.13
CA PRO A 138 -10.52 15.44 2.98
C PRO A 138 -8.99 15.48 2.98
N LEU A 139 -8.37 16.66 3.07
CA LEU A 139 -6.91 16.81 3.15
C LEU A 139 -6.26 15.95 4.24
N SER A 140 -6.94 15.80 5.39
CA SER A 140 -6.46 14.97 6.51
C SER A 140 -6.45 13.46 6.22
N LYS A 141 -7.14 13.03 5.16
CA LYS A 141 -7.31 11.62 4.78
C LYS A 141 -6.63 11.25 3.45
N VAL A 142 -5.85 12.17 2.89
CA VAL A 142 -5.12 11.95 1.62
C VAL A 142 -3.91 11.07 1.83
N ASP A 143 -3.13 11.32 2.88
CA ASP A 143 -1.86 10.64 3.11
C ASP A 143 -1.62 10.43 4.61
N VAL A 144 -0.75 9.46 4.96
CA VAL A 144 -0.30 9.20 6.34
C VAL A 144 0.46 10.40 6.90
N LYS A 145 1.31 11.02 6.07
CA LYS A 145 1.98 12.28 6.39
C LYS A 145 1.09 13.45 5.95
N ARG A 146 1.06 14.52 6.75
CA ARG A 146 0.35 15.73 6.34
C ARG A 146 0.88 16.19 4.98
N PRO A 147 0.01 16.32 3.96
CA PRO A 147 0.42 16.81 2.65
C PRO A 147 0.98 18.24 2.81
N SER A 148 2.12 18.50 2.16
CA SER A 148 2.63 19.86 2.04
C SER A 148 1.71 20.67 1.11
N GLU A 149 1.68 22.00 1.23
CA GLU A 149 0.84 22.87 0.39
C GLU A 149 1.11 22.68 -1.12
N ASN A 150 2.31 22.25 -1.47
CA ASN A 150 2.75 22.04 -2.85
C ASN A 150 2.56 20.58 -3.35
N SER A 151 2.05 19.67 -2.51
CA SER A 151 1.80 18.29 -2.94
C SER A 151 0.58 18.26 -3.84
N ASP A 152 0.76 17.86 -5.09
CA ASP A 152 -0.32 17.65 -6.04
C ASP A 152 -0.57 16.15 -6.18
N TYR A 153 -1.78 15.72 -5.81
CA TYR A 153 -2.23 14.35 -5.91
C TYR A 153 -3.19 14.12 -7.08
N VAL A 154 -3.44 15.16 -7.90
CA VAL A 154 -4.35 15.05 -9.05
C VAL A 154 -3.80 14.04 -10.05
N GLY A 155 -4.66 13.17 -10.55
CA GLY A 155 -4.31 12.08 -11.47
C GLY A 155 -3.82 10.80 -10.79
N VAL A 156 -3.64 10.78 -9.46
CA VAL A 156 -3.23 9.57 -8.75
C VAL A 156 -4.39 8.58 -8.66
N LYS A 157 -4.18 7.39 -9.21
CA LYS A 157 -5.08 6.24 -9.05
C LYS A 157 -4.67 5.44 -7.83
N SER A 158 -5.61 5.19 -6.92
CA SER A 158 -5.34 4.51 -5.65
C SER A 158 -6.60 3.83 -5.12
N PRO A 159 -6.47 2.81 -4.28
CA PRO A 159 -7.57 2.31 -3.46
C PRO A 159 -7.91 3.28 -2.34
N PHE A 160 -9.19 3.33 -1.98
CA PHE A 160 -9.76 4.16 -0.93
C PHE A 160 -10.71 3.35 -0.07
N TYR A 161 -10.75 3.60 1.22
CA TYR A 161 -11.85 3.15 2.08
C TYR A 161 -12.96 4.20 2.10
N ILE A 162 -14.21 3.74 2.11
CA ILE A 162 -15.37 4.61 2.28
C ILE A 162 -15.54 4.87 3.77
N ASP A 163 -15.40 6.13 4.18
CA ASP A 163 -15.57 6.56 5.57
C ASP A 163 -17.03 6.86 5.89
N ARG A 164 -17.75 7.50 4.93
CA ARG A 164 -19.16 7.84 5.08
C ARG A 164 -19.88 7.72 3.74
N LEU A 165 -21.05 7.10 3.80
CA LEU A 165 -21.94 6.94 2.67
C LEU A 165 -23.32 7.53 3.02
N TYR A 166 -23.67 8.67 2.44
CA TYR A 166 -24.96 9.30 2.64
C TYR A 166 -25.88 9.01 1.47
N ALA A 167 -26.98 8.30 1.73
CA ALA A 167 -27.92 7.85 0.71
C ALA A 167 -29.11 8.79 0.44
N LYS A 168 -29.26 9.90 1.19
CA LYS A 168 -30.39 10.84 1.04
C LYS A 168 -29.91 12.24 0.69
N GLY A 169 -30.37 12.77 -0.43
CA GLY A 169 -30.07 14.12 -0.92
C GLY A 169 -28.93 14.09 -1.95
N LYS A 170 -28.13 15.15 -2.01
CA LYS A 170 -26.86 15.15 -2.78
C LYS A 170 -25.95 14.09 -2.15
N THR A 171 -25.73 13.03 -2.89
CA THR A 171 -24.89 11.89 -2.47
C THR A 171 -23.49 12.36 -2.13
N ASN A 172 -23.21 12.46 -0.86
CA ASN A 172 -21.87 12.79 -0.37
C ASN A 172 -21.21 11.50 0.10
N ILE A 173 -20.27 10.99 -0.70
CA ILE A 173 -19.39 9.90 -0.33
C ILE A 173 -18.12 10.54 0.20
N VAL A 174 -17.70 10.16 1.40
CA VAL A 174 -16.41 10.56 1.94
C VAL A 174 -15.50 9.35 1.93
N VAL A 175 -14.31 9.52 1.32
CA VAL A 175 -13.32 8.46 1.19
C VAL A 175 -12.03 8.81 1.92
N SER A 176 -11.27 7.79 2.29
CA SER A 176 -9.98 7.88 2.95
C SER A 176 -8.96 7.01 2.23
N ARG A 177 -7.90 7.64 1.72
CA ARG A 177 -6.72 6.95 1.22
C ARG A 177 -5.78 6.59 2.37
N ARG A 178 -5.69 7.47 3.35
CA ARG A 178 -4.84 7.31 4.52
C ARG A 178 -5.13 6.01 5.27
N ASP A 179 -6.40 5.74 5.58
CA ASP A 179 -6.80 4.57 6.35
C ASP A 179 -6.41 3.27 5.62
N TRP A 180 -6.59 3.24 4.29
CA TRP A 180 -6.13 2.13 3.46
C TRP A 180 -4.60 1.98 3.49
N MET A 181 -3.85 3.10 3.37
CA MET A 181 -2.38 3.07 3.41
C MET A 181 -1.85 2.60 4.77
N GLU A 182 -2.47 3.04 5.86
CA GLU A 182 -2.09 2.63 7.23
C GLU A 182 -2.31 1.11 7.42
N GLU A 183 -3.42 0.57 6.91
CA GLU A 183 -3.69 -0.86 6.97
C GLU A 183 -2.76 -1.67 6.07
N ASP A 184 -2.47 -1.20 4.86
CA ASP A 184 -1.54 -1.84 3.94
C ASP A 184 -0.11 -1.86 4.50
N ILE A 185 0.35 -0.74 5.08
CA ILE A 185 1.62 -0.66 5.80
C ILE A 185 1.65 -1.65 6.97
N LYS A 186 0.55 -1.73 7.73
CA LYS A 186 0.46 -2.68 8.84
C LYS A 186 0.53 -4.13 8.37
N LYS A 187 -0.19 -4.49 7.30
CA LYS A 187 -0.14 -5.84 6.72
C LYS A 187 1.28 -6.20 6.25
N ARG A 188 1.91 -5.31 5.46
CA ARG A 188 3.30 -5.52 4.99
C ARG A 188 4.27 -5.65 6.16
N ARG A 189 4.09 -4.84 7.19
CA ARG A 189 4.91 -4.92 8.40
C ARG A 189 4.73 -6.26 9.09
N ASP A 190 3.50 -6.69 9.33
CA ASP A 190 3.20 -7.94 10.02
C ASP A 190 3.70 -9.15 9.21
N GLU A 191 3.58 -9.12 7.87
CA GLU A 191 4.16 -10.11 6.96
C GLU A 191 5.70 -10.12 7.05
N PHE A 192 6.33 -8.94 7.03
CA PHE A 192 7.77 -8.81 7.16
C PHE A 192 8.28 -9.42 8.48
N PHE A 193 7.66 -9.04 9.61
CA PHE A 193 8.03 -9.58 10.93
C PHE A 193 7.74 -11.09 11.07
N GLY A 194 6.81 -11.63 10.27
CA GLY A 194 6.51 -13.06 10.23
C GLY A 194 7.56 -13.88 9.47
N HIS A 195 8.23 -13.28 8.49
CA HIS A 195 9.18 -13.99 7.62
C HIS A 195 10.64 -13.73 7.99
N VAL A 196 10.97 -12.53 8.45
CA VAL A 196 12.35 -12.11 8.72
C VAL A 196 12.81 -12.58 10.10
N LYS A 197 14.03 -13.12 10.14
CA LYS A 197 14.71 -13.58 11.34
C LYS A 197 15.95 -12.76 11.64
N ILE A 198 16.41 -12.81 12.88
CA ILE A 198 17.71 -12.25 13.27
C ILE A 198 18.80 -12.95 12.46
N GLY A 199 19.64 -12.16 11.80
CA GLY A 199 20.71 -12.64 10.92
C GLY A 199 20.36 -12.56 9.41
N ASP A 200 19.11 -12.36 9.04
CA ASP A 200 18.72 -12.22 7.64
C ASP A 200 19.19 -10.88 7.06
N THR A 201 19.39 -10.89 5.75
CA THR A 201 19.73 -9.68 4.98
C THR A 201 18.47 -9.07 4.39
N VAL A 202 18.27 -7.78 4.61
CA VAL A 202 17.17 -7.00 4.10
C VAL A 202 17.68 -5.79 3.32
N GLU A 203 16.93 -5.39 2.30
CA GLU A 203 17.22 -4.18 1.53
C GLU A 203 16.35 -3.04 2.04
N GLY A 204 16.94 -1.84 2.19
CA GLY A 204 16.22 -0.67 2.63
C GLY A 204 16.79 0.63 2.09
N ILE A 205 15.97 1.68 2.12
CA ILE A 205 16.34 3.01 1.61
C ILE A 205 16.58 3.96 2.79
N VAL A 206 17.73 4.64 2.79
CA VAL A 206 18.06 5.62 3.83
C VAL A 206 17.14 6.83 3.75
N LYS A 207 16.30 7.03 4.77
CA LYS A 207 15.24 8.04 4.80
C LYS A 207 15.64 9.31 5.54
N SER A 208 16.31 9.17 6.67
CA SER A 208 16.70 10.31 7.49
C SER A 208 17.87 9.98 8.41
N PHE A 209 18.59 11.03 8.85
CA PHE A 209 19.69 10.91 9.81
C PHE A 209 19.32 11.51 11.15
N THR A 210 19.81 10.87 12.21
CA THR A 210 19.78 11.38 13.59
C THR A 210 21.19 11.45 14.15
N SER A 211 21.33 11.96 15.37
CA SER A 211 22.63 12.01 16.06
C SER A 211 23.19 10.63 16.40
N PHE A 212 22.31 9.62 16.52
CA PHE A 212 22.66 8.27 16.94
C PHE A 212 22.60 7.22 15.83
N GLY A 213 22.21 7.61 14.61
CA GLY A 213 22.12 6.68 13.50
C GLY A 213 21.33 7.19 12.30
N ALA A 214 20.90 6.26 11.45
CA ALA A 214 20.07 6.50 10.30
C ALA A 214 18.79 5.69 10.37
N PHE A 215 17.68 6.29 9.95
CA PHE A 215 16.45 5.57 9.71
C PHE A 215 16.40 5.08 8.27
N VAL A 216 16.10 3.82 8.11
CA VAL A 216 16.01 3.12 6.83
C VAL A 216 14.60 2.65 6.61
N ASP A 217 14.02 3.03 5.47
CA ASP A 217 12.68 2.58 5.06
C ASP A 217 12.77 1.17 4.48
N LEU A 218 12.00 0.25 5.05
CA LEU A 218 11.93 -1.16 4.67
C LEU A 218 10.63 -1.52 3.92
N GLY A 219 9.98 -0.52 3.31
CA GLY A 219 8.73 -0.70 2.58
C GLY A 219 7.49 -0.16 3.31
N GLY A 220 7.65 1.00 3.98
CA GLY A 220 6.58 1.74 4.66
C GLY A 220 6.70 1.78 6.18
N PHE A 221 7.67 1.09 6.77
CA PHE A 221 8.06 1.19 8.17
C PHE A 221 9.57 1.37 8.30
N ASP A 222 10.00 1.99 9.39
CA ASP A 222 11.38 2.45 9.55
C ASP A 222 12.18 1.47 10.42
N GLY A 223 13.36 1.03 9.91
CA GLY A 223 14.39 0.34 10.69
C GLY A 223 15.46 1.33 11.17
N LEU A 224 16.11 1.02 12.29
CA LEU A 224 17.18 1.81 12.86
C LEU A 224 18.54 1.17 12.54
N LEU A 225 19.38 1.91 11.85
CA LEU A 225 20.81 1.62 11.68
C LEU A 225 21.59 2.51 12.66
N HIS A 226 22.00 1.93 13.81
CA HIS A 226 22.72 2.67 14.82
C HIS A 226 24.16 2.96 14.38
N ILE A 227 24.75 4.07 14.84
CA ILE A 227 26.11 4.50 14.48
C ILE A 227 27.15 3.40 14.79
N ASN A 228 27.01 2.67 15.88
CA ASN A 228 27.89 1.58 16.28
C ASN A 228 27.76 0.32 15.40
N ASP A 229 26.70 0.25 14.58
CA ASP A 229 26.42 -0.87 13.70
C ASP A 229 26.65 -0.56 12.21
N MET A 230 27.21 0.65 11.93
CA MET A 230 27.58 1.08 10.59
C MET A 230 28.95 0.56 10.15
N SER A 231 29.94 0.63 11.05
CA SER A 231 31.31 0.15 10.82
C SER A 231 31.90 -0.37 12.11
N TRP A 232 32.96 -1.17 12.00
CA TRP A 232 33.80 -1.59 13.12
C TRP A 232 34.69 -0.44 13.63
N GLY A 233 34.99 0.54 12.77
CA GLY A 233 35.75 1.76 13.12
C GLY A 233 34.88 2.81 13.82
N HIS A 234 35.53 3.85 14.33
CA HIS A 234 34.85 4.95 15.03
C HIS A 234 34.08 5.85 14.06
N VAL A 235 32.78 5.69 14.01
CA VAL A 235 31.88 6.51 13.20
C VAL A 235 31.45 7.74 13.98
N THR A 236 31.79 8.92 13.50
CA THR A 236 31.41 10.21 14.13
C THR A 236 30.09 10.73 13.55
N ARG A 237 29.84 10.51 12.28
CA ARG A 237 28.63 11.01 11.59
C ARG A 237 28.05 9.95 10.66
N PRO A 238 26.77 9.62 10.79
CA PRO A 238 26.12 8.65 9.89
C PRO A 238 26.21 9.01 8.40
N LYS A 239 26.24 10.30 8.08
CA LYS A 239 26.29 10.84 6.70
C LYS A 239 27.58 10.54 5.95
N ASP A 240 28.64 10.18 6.66
CA ASP A 240 29.95 9.88 6.06
C ASP A 240 29.99 8.43 5.51
N PHE A 241 29.08 7.58 5.98
CA PHE A 241 29.00 6.17 5.62
C PHE A 241 27.87 5.83 4.64
N VAL A 242 26.73 6.52 4.73
CA VAL A 242 25.57 6.26 3.89
C VAL A 242 24.95 7.58 3.41
N LYS A 243 24.35 7.58 2.23
CA LYS A 243 23.71 8.77 1.64
C LYS A 243 22.18 8.70 1.76
N LEU A 244 21.57 9.86 1.87
CA LEU A 244 20.10 9.96 1.87
C LEU A 244 19.52 9.46 0.53
N GLY A 245 18.52 8.59 0.58
CA GLY A 245 17.90 7.99 -0.61
C GLY A 245 18.69 6.82 -1.21
N GLU A 246 19.81 6.41 -0.60
CA GLU A 246 20.58 5.25 -1.04
C GLU A 246 19.88 3.95 -0.64
N SER A 247 19.80 3.00 -1.58
CA SER A 247 19.37 1.62 -1.30
C SER A 247 20.60 0.83 -0.81
N ILE A 248 20.48 0.26 0.38
CA ILE A 248 21.56 -0.48 1.03
C ILE A 248 21.05 -1.83 1.55
N GLN A 249 21.93 -2.82 1.49
CA GLN A 249 21.67 -4.12 2.13
C GLN A 249 22.13 -4.07 3.59
N LEU A 250 21.28 -4.58 4.47
CA LEU A 250 21.46 -4.50 5.92
C LEU A 250 21.17 -5.85 6.55
N LYS A 251 21.90 -6.18 7.60
CA LYS A 251 21.68 -7.39 8.38
C LYS A 251 20.81 -7.08 9.60
N VAL A 252 19.81 -7.91 9.85
CA VAL A 252 18.93 -7.76 11.01
C VAL A 252 19.66 -8.28 12.26
N ILE A 253 19.88 -7.41 13.24
CA ILE A 253 20.55 -7.78 14.51
C ILE A 253 19.57 -7.91 15.67
N ARG A 254 18.47 -7.17 15.65
CA ARG A 254 17.41 -7.22 16.68
C ARG A 254 16.05 -6.98 16.06
N LEU A 255 15.09 -7.78 16.51
CA LEU A 255 13.72 -7.74 16.04
C LEU A 255 12.78 -7.67 17.25
N GLU A 256 12.04 -6.56 17.36
CA GLU A 256 11.04 -6.35 18.41
C GLU A 256 9.65 -6.23 17.76
N ALA A 257 9.05 -7.38 17.43
CA ALA A 257 7.80 -7.44 16.70
C ALA A 257 6.63 -6.72 17.41
N GLN A 258 6.59 -6.76 18.74
CA GLN A 258 5.53 -6.10 19.54
C GLN A 258 5.59 -4.59 19.44
N GLU A 259 6.79 -4.02 19.42
CA GLU A 259 7.01 -2.56 19.29
C GLU A 259 7.13 -2.11 17.85
N GLY A 260 7.23 -3.06 16.91
CA GLY A 260 7.45 -2.77 15.49
C GLY A 260 8.82 -2.14 15.21
N ARG A 261 9.81 -2.45 16.07
CA ARG A 261 11.18 -1.93 15.95
C ARG A 261 12.11 -3.00 15.40
N ILE A 262 12.99 -2.57 14.50
CA ILE A 262 14.03 -3.41 13.92
C ILE A 262 15.35 -2.66 13.94
N ASN A 263 16.39 -3.31 14.45
CA ASN A 263 17.74 -2.77 14.41
C ASN A 263 18.54 -3.50 13.33
N LEU A 264 19.24 -2.70 12.55
CA LEU A 264 19.94 -3.10 11.36
C LEU A 264 21.44 -2.85 11.52
N SER A 265 22.27 -3.59 10.79
CA SER A 265 23.71 -3.46 10.82
C SER A 265 24.32 -3.58 9.42
N LEU A 266 25.31 -2.76 9.15
CA LEU A 266 26.21 -2.85 7.99
C LEU A 266 27.47 -3.62 8.34
N LYS A 267 28.03 -3.43 9.54
CA LYS A 267 29.31 -4.02 9.95
C LYS A 267 29.33 -5.56 9.91
N HIS A 268 28.16 -6.20 10.09
CA HIS A 268 28.07 -7.67 10.07
C HIS A 268 28.19 -8.30 8.68
N PHE A 269 28.39 -7.53 7.62
CA PHE A 269 28.81 -8.04 6.30
C PHE A 269 30.31 -8.23 6.21
N THR A 270 31.09 -7.56 7.07
CA THR A 270 32.53 -7.76 7.19
C THR A 270 32.82 -8.55 8.46
N GLU A 271 33.85 -9.40 8.41
CA GLU A 271 34.30 -10.13 9.59
C GLU A 271 34.77 -9.17 10.66
N ASP A 272 34.60 -9.55 11.93
CA ASP A 272 35.11 -8.78 13.07
C ASP A 272 36.63 -8.76 12.99
N PRO A 273 37.28 -7.58 12.86
CA PRO A 273 38.74 -7.48 12.80
C PRO A 273 39.46 -8.10 13.99
N TRP A 274 38.79 -8.19 15.15
CA TRP A 274 39.35 -8.79 16.34
C TRP A 274 39.52 -10.32 16.26
N ASN A 275 38.73 -11.01 15.40
CA ASN A 275 38.86 -12.46 15.22
C ASN A 275 40.23 -12.87 14.64
N HIS A 276 40.85 -12.02 13.83
CA HIS A 276 42.14 -12.27 13.21
C HIS A 276 43.28 -11.45 13.86
N PHE A 277 42.98 -10.77 14.97
CA PHE A 277 43.97 -9.89 15.63
C PHE A 277 45.19 -10.68 16.12
N GLU A 278 44.98 -11.82 16.81
CA GLU A 278 46.04 -12.66 17.36
C GLU A 278 46.90 -13.35 16.30
N GLU A 279 46.34 -13.54 15.07
CA GLU A 279 47.07 -14.09 13.95
C GLU A 279 47.99 -13.07 13.29
N LYS A 280 47.60 -11.76 13.31
CA LYS A 280 48.30 -10.67 12.65
C LYS A 280 49.34 -9.98 13.54
N TYR A 281 49.06 -9.88 14.84
CA TYR A 281 49.86 -9.08 15.78
C TYR A 281 50.28 -9.90 16.98
N HIS A 282 51.58 -9.89 17.24
CA HIS A 282 52.16 -10.60 18.38
C HIS A 282 52.78 -9.62 19.37
N ILE A 283 52.88 -10.04 20.63
CA ILE A 283 53.50 -9.21 21.67
C ILE A 283 54.95 -8.93 21.31
N GLY A 284 55.31 -7.65 21.25
CA GLY A 284 56.62 -7.19 20.86
C GLY A 284 56.71 -6.61 19.43
N ASP A 285 55.63 -6.74 18.65
CA ASP A 285 55.57 -6.16 17.29
C ASP A 285 55.51 -4.64 17.34
N VAL A 286 56.16 -4.00 16.35
CA VAL A 286 56.10 -2.54 16.16
C VAL A 286 55.03 -2.23 15.14
N VAL A 287 53.96 -1.60 15.59
CA VAL A 287 52.82 -1.23 14.77
C VAL A 287 52.75 0.28 14.53
N LYS A 288 52.17 0.68 13.40
CA LYS A 288 51.84 2.07 13.10
C LYS A 288 50.36 2.26 13.26
N GLY A 289 49.95 3.31 13.97
CA GLY A 289 48.52 3.62 14.15
C GLY A 289 48.31 5.13 14.16
N LYS A 290 47.02 5.47 14.02
CA LYS A 290 46.55 6.85 14.04
C LYS A 290 45.94 7.17 15.40
N VAL A 291 46.32 8.29 16.00
CA VAL A 291 45.75 8.72 17.29
C VAL A 291 44.31 9.21 17.07
N THR A 292 43.33 8.48 17.60
CA THR A 292 41.88 8.81 17.48
C THR A 292 41.44 9.74 18.60
N LYS A 293 41.90 9.48 19.85
CA LYS A 293 41.42 10.22 21.01
C LYS A 293 42.53 10.31 22.06
N LEU A 294 42.60 11.45 22.76
CA LEU A 294 43.49 11.67 23.90
C LEU A 294 42.65 11.78 25.18
N ALA A 295 42.93 10.91 26.15
CA ALA A 295 42.40 10.93 27.50
C ALA A 295 43.51 11.27 28.52
N ASP A 296 43.14 11.61 29.77
CA ASP A 296 44.11 11.98 30.80
C ASP A 296 45.08 10.84 31.15
N PHE A 297 44.63 9.59 30.99
CA PHE A 297 45.37 8.37 31.30
C PHE A 297 46.12 7.76 30.12
N GLY A 298 45.94 8.28 28.89
CA GLY A 298 46.58 7.72 27.71
C GLY A 298 46.02 8.21 26.37
N ALA A 299 46.50 7.60 25.31
CA ALA A 299 46.07 7.85 23.94
C ALA A 299 45.43 6.60 23.34
N PHE A 300 44.28 6.77 22.70
CA PHE A 300 43.68 5.74 21.86
C PHE A 300 44.29 5.81 20.46
N ILE A 301 44.76 4.68 19.98
CA ILE A 301 45.49 4.56 18.71
C ILE A 301 44.77 3.48 17.88
N GLU A 302 44.24 3.87 16.76
CA GLU A 302 43.67 2.97 15.77
C GLU A 302 44.82 2.38 14.94
N ILE A 303 44.97 1.07 14.97
CA ILE A 303 45.99 0.32 14.25
C ILE A 303 45.47 -0.05 12.86
N GLU A 304 44.29 -0.61 12.82
CA GLU A 304 43.45 -0.90 11.63
C GLU A 304 42.00 -0.47 11.89
N GLU A 305 41.21 -0.37 10.86
CA GLU A 305 39.78 -0.02 11.00
C GLU A 305 39.09 -1.01 11.95
N GLY A 306 38.57 -0.50 13.09
CA GLY A 306 37.93 -1.30 14.12
C GLY A 306 38.84 -1.87 15.20
N ILE A 307 40.15 -1.70 15.11
CA ILE A 307 41.11 -2.12 16.14
C ILE A 307 41.75 -0.89 16.79
N GLU A 308 41.33 -0.54 17.98
CA GLU A 308 41.89 0.51 18.80
C GLU A 308 42.70 -0.09 19.97
N GLY A 309 43.94 0.36 20.09
CA GLY A 309 44.80 0.08 21.25
C GLY A 309 44.90 1.30 22.17
N LEU A 310 45.18 1.06 23.45
CA LEU A 310 45.44 2.11 24.43
C LEU A 310 46.95 2.18 24.72
N ALA A 311 47.56 3.31 24.40
CA ALA A 311 48.89 3.65 24.88
C ALA A 311 48.79 4.43 26.21
N HIS A 312 49.10 3.77 27.33
CA HIS A 312 49.00 4.39 28.65
C HIS A 312 50.05 5.52 28.77
N ILE A 313 49.74 6.54 29.58
CA ILE A 313 50.60 7.72 29.75
C ILE A 313 52.02 7.39 30.23
N SER A 314 52.18 6.31 31.00
CA SER A 314 53.52 5.84 31.44
C SER A 314 54.40 5.35 30.31
N GLU A 315 53.82 4.90 29.21
CA GLU A 315 54.54 4.30 28.07
C GLU A 315 54.79 5.29 26.93
N LEU A 316 54.29 6.55 27.05
CA LEU A 316 54.43 7.56 26.00
C LEU A 316 55.82 8.18 25.92
N SER A 317 56.65 8.09 26.97
CA SER A 317 58.02 8.61 26.96
C SER A 317 58.93 7.89 27.97
N TRP A 318 60.10 7.50 27.52
CA TRP A 318 61.17 6.92 28.32
C TRP A 318 62.00 7.97 29.05
N VAL A 319 62.01 9.23 28.56
CA VAL A 319 62.97 10.26 28.97
C VAL A 319 62.35 11.19 30.02
N ARG A 320 61.09 11.47 29.97
CA ARG A 320 60.42 12.40 30.89
C ARG A 320 59.03 11.94 31.31
N LYS A 321 58.65 12.30 32.54
CA LYS A 321 57.30 12.04 33.02
C LYS A 321 56.32 12.97 32.30
N VAL A 322 55.47 12.40 31.46
CA VAL A 322 54.42 13.10 30.72
C VAL A 322 53.27 13.34 31.67
N LYS A 323 52.79 14.58 31.77
CA LYS A 323 51.60 14.91 32.60
C LYS A 323 50.30 14.74 31.88
N HIS A 324 50.33 14.96 30.57
CA HIS A 324 49.14 14.79 29.71
C HIS A 324 49.57 14.33 28.30
N PRO A 325 48.89 13.35 27.67
CA PRO A 325 49.26 12.82 26.35
C PRO A 325 49.40 13.86 25.24
N ARG A 326 48.71 15.00 25.34
CA ARG A 326 48.80 16.13 24.39
C ARG A 326 50.19 16.75 24.29
N GLU A 327 51.06 16.52 25.28
CA GLU A 327 52.44 17.03 25.25
C GLU A 327 53.31 16.30 24.22
N VAL A 328 52.91 15.07 23.86
CA VAL A 328 53.73 14.18 23.03
C VAL A 328 53.00 13.82 21.74
N LEU A 329 51.67 13.69 21.78
CA LEU A 329 50.84 13.20 20.69
C LEU A 329 49.78 14.24 20.27
N LYS A 330 49.41 14.20 18.99
CA LYS A 330 48.32 14.97 18.41
C LYS A 330 47.27 13.99 17.82
N VAL A 331 46.02 14.35 17.89
CA VAL A 331 44.95 13.61 17.24
C VAL A 331 45.12 13.71 15.72
N GLY A 332 44.96 12.57 14.99
CA GLY A 332 45.08 12.44 13.54
C GLY A 332 46.49 12.10 13.08
#